data_0269a5c87b8f48d18f702d1fe16cb155
#
_entry.id   0269a5c87b8f48d18f702d1fe16cb155
#
_cell.length_a   1.000
_cell.length_b   1.000
_cell.length_c   1.000
_cell.angle_alpha   90.00
_cell.angle_beta   90.00
_cell.angle_gamma   90.00
#
_symmetry.space_group_name_H-M   'P 1'
#
loop_
_entity.id
_entity.type
_entity.pdbx_description
1 polymer ?
#
loop_
_entity_poly.entity_id
_entity_poly.type
_entity_poly.pdbx_seq_one_letter_code
_entity_poly.pdbx_strand_id
1 'polypeptide(L)'
;MRPGLILHLLMTSLLHQRRRAALTILTVAWGTLSMVFLLAFGEGARVKAEEEFKGWGEAFAMVHAGRTAKEWQGYPKGRQIQIWSRDIPVIQSRLGEDVLVSGWIGRGGILLDHDGTTAVVGLRGVDAAFGRLRNIKPVEGGRFLSVRDEEEKRRVIFLGDMLAGELFGDEEPVGQRLLVGGQAYTVIGVLQHKLAQGLGGESPDTRVALVPRTTLLFQFGDRPLGVLVVMPPNPNQMENTLKTVRETLSSLYKLDPGDDQALHIWDRAKNAQDMRNMFTAILAFLAIIGGLTLFIGGVSVANIMFAIVKERTREIGVKMAMGARRSQITFPILIEGMLYTLSGGALGLAVSVILVELMGAIPTDKYKGLAMMGHPTISWRIALLTIAVLALVGTLAGYFPARRAASINPAETLRYE
;
A
#
# COMPACT_ATOMS: atom_id res chain seq x y z
N MET A 1 10.11 33.87 -36.73
CA MET A 1 8.63 33.97 -36.87
C MET A 1 8.05 34.46 -35.53
N ARG A 2 7.18 35.46 -35.55
CA ARG A 2 6.57 35.97 -34.29
C ARG A 2 5.62 34.93 -33.71
N PRO A 3 5.72 34.58 -32.42
CA PRO A 3 4.92 33.51 -31.79
C PRO A 3 3.39 33.71 -31.92
N GLY A 4 2.93 34.96 -31.97
CA GLY A 4 1.51 35.28 -32.16
C GLY A 4 0.94 34.91 -33.53
N LEU A 5 1.78 34.89 -34.60
CA LEU A 5 1.35 34.49 -35.95
C LEU A 5 1.12 32.97 -36.02
N ILE A 6 1.95 32.19 -35.32
CA ILE A 6 1.83 30.74 -35.24
C ILE A 6 0.52 30.36 -34.47
N LEU A 7 0.24 31.04 -33.37
CA LEU A 7 -0.95 30.82 -32.59
C LEU A 7 -2.25 31.15 -33.35
N HIS A 8 -2.22 32.23 -34.14
CA HIS A 8 -3.38 32.64 -34.96
C HIS A 8 -3.63 31.66 -36.11
N LEU A 9 -2.55 31.18 -36.81
CA LEU A 9 -2.68 30.17 -37.85
C LEU A 9 -3.16 28.83 -37.33
N LEU A 10 -2.78 28.46 -36.11
CA LEU A 10 -3.23 27.26 -35.46
C LEU A 10 -4.71 27.34 -35.02
N MET A 11 -5.17 28.48 -34.52
CA MET A 11 -6.58 28.66 -34.16
C MET A 11 -7.49 28.64 -35.40
N THR A 12 -7.10 29.23 -36.51
CA THR A 12 -7.88 29.18 -37.75
C THR A 12 -7.95 27.77 -38.35
N SER A 13 -6.86 26.99 -38.24
CA SER A 13 -6.83 25.58 -38.64
C SER A 13 -7.76 24.70 -37.84
N LEU A 14 -7.76 24.87 -36.52
CA LEU A 14 -8.67 24.15 -35.57
C LEU A 14 -10.14 24.43 -35.86
N LEU A 15 -10.45 25.63 -36.33
CA LEU A 15 -11.85 26.05 -36.59
C LEU A 15 -12.44 25.43 -37.86
N HIS A 16 -11.61 25.08 -38.87
CA HIS A 16 -12.09 24.50 -40.15
C HIS A 16 -12.43 23.01 -40.06
N GLN A 17 -11.78 22.26 -39.14
CA GLN A 17 -12.02 20.81 -38.96
C GLN A 17 -12.47 20.46 -37.54
N ARG A 18 -13.35 21.26 -36.94
CA ARG A 18 -13.76 21.19 -35.53
C ARG A 18 -14.14 19.78 -35.05
N ARG A 19 -14.89 19.02 -35.87
CA ARG A 19 -15.34 17.66 -35.48
C ARG A 19 -14.18 16.67 -35.35
N ARG A 20 -13.25 16.69 -36.32
CA ARG A 20 -12.08 15.77 -36.30
C ARG A 20 -11.11 16.14 -35.17
N ALA A 21 -10.82 17.44 -35.02
CA ALA A 21 -9.98 17.94 -33.94
C ALA A 21 -10.56 17.57 -32.54
N ALA A 22 -11.87 17.79 -32.34
CA ALA A 22 -12.54 17.46 -31.09
C ALA A 22 -12.50 15.95 -30.78
N LEU A 23 -12.76 15.09 -31.76
CA LEU A 23 -12.67 13.64 -31.59
C LEU A 23 -11.27 13.20 -31.22
N THR A 24 -10.22 13.79 -31.82
CA THR A 24 -8.83 13.45 -31.49
C THR A 24 -8.46 13.88 -30.08
N ILE A 25 -8.82 15.13 -29.71
CA ILE A 25 -8.60 15.64 -28.36
C ILE A 25 -9.30 14.73 -27.34
N LEU A 26 -10.56 14.32 -27.62
CA LEU A 26 -11.31 13.41 -26.75
C LEU A 26 -10.67 12.02 -26.65
N THR A 27 -10.13 11.48 -27.74
CA THR A 27 -9.44 10.17 -27.72
C THR A 27 -8.18 10.22 -26.86
N VAL A 28 -7.38 11.30 -26.98
CA VAL A 28 -6.19 11.50 -26.13
C VAL A 28 -6.60 11.77 -24.69
N ALA A 29 -7.65 12.55 -24.47
CA ALA A 29 -8.18 12.82 -23.14
C ALA A 29 -8.67 11.52 -22.44
N TRP A 30 -9.35 10.66 -23.17
CA TRP A 30 -9.77 9.35 -22.66
C TRP A 30 -8.58 8.46 -22.30
N GLY A 31 -7.55 8.40 -23.18
CA GLY A 31 -6.33 7.65 -22.90
C GLY A 31 -5.59 8.17 -21.67
N THR A 32 -5.50 9.50 -21.53
CA THR A 32 -4.89 10.16 -20.37
C THR A 32 -5.68 9.91 -19.10
N LEU A 33 -7.02 10.06 -19.16
CA LEU A 33 -7.91 9.76 -18.06
C LEU A 33 -7.73 8.32 -17.59
N SER A 34 -7.76 7.35 -18.51
CA SER A 34 -7.59 5.92 -18.20
C SER A 34 -6.25 5.65 -17.52
N MET A 35 -5.15 6.22 -18.04
CA MET A 35 -3.82 6.04 -17.48
C MET A 35 -3.72 6.61 -16.06
N VAL A 36 -4.14 7.88 -15.88
CA VAL A 36 -4.06 8.54 -14.58
C VAL A 36 -4.94 7.86 -13.56
N PHE A 37 -6.15 7.46 -13.95
CA PHE A 37 -7.11 6.81 -13.07
C PHE A 37 -6.63 5.43 -12.58
N LEU A 38 -6.12 4.60 -13.49
CA LEU A 38 -5.52 3.29 -13.14
C LEU A 38 -4.34 3.46 -12.18
N LEU A 39 -3.45 4.40 -12.45
CA LEU A 39 -2.29 4.66 -11.59
C LEU A 39 -2.70 5.25 -10.25
N ALA A 40 -3.72 6.13 -10.19
CA ALA A 40 -4.22 6.72 -8.96
C ALA A 40 -4.84 5.66 -8.02
N PHE A 41 -5.56 4.68 -8.58
CA PHE A 41 -6.07 3.53 -7.81
C PHE A 41 -4.95 2.65 -7.28
N GLY A 42 -3.98 2.31 -8.12
CA GLY A 42 -2.83 1.51 -7.70
C GLY A 42 -2.02 2.19 -6.59
N GLU A 43 -1.82 3.51 -6.69
CA GLU A 43 -1.13 4.30 -5.68
C GLU A 43 -1.95 4.41 -4.39
N GLY A 44 -3.26 4.62 -4.47
CA GLY A 44 -4.15 4.62 -3.30
C GLY A 44 -4.10 3.31 -2.54
N ALA A 45 -4.18 2.18 -3.23
CA ALA A 45 -4.06 0.86 -2.65
C ALA A 45 -2.68 0.65 -1.98
N ARG A 46 -1.59 1.11 -2.62
CA ARG A 46 -0.24 1.07 -2.05
C ARG A 46 -0.13 1.88 -0.76
N VAL A 47 -0.62 3.13 -0.78
CA VAL A 47 -0.59 4.01 0.40
C VAL A 47 -1.39 3.40 1.54
N LYS A 48 -2.59 2.88 1.26
CA LYS A 48 -3.43 2.22 2.27
C LYS A 48 -2.73 1.01 2.89
N ALA A 49 -2.14 0.15 2.04
CA ALA A 49 -1.38 -0.99 2.52
C ALA A 49 -0.18 -0.57 3.40
N GLU A 50 0.55 0.48 3.00
CA GLU A 50 1.67 1.01 3.81
C GLU A 50 1.20 1.59 5.16
N GLU A 51 0.05 2.27 5.21
CA GLU A 51 -0.55 2.76 6.45
C GLU A 51 -0.93 1.62 7.39
N GLU A 52 -1.56 0.59 6.87
CA GLU A 52 -1.90 -0.61 7.65
C GLU A 52 -0.64 -1.27 8.22
N PHE A 53 0.42 -1.36 7.42
CA PHE A 53 1.70 -1.87 7.93
C PHE A 53 2.31 -1.00 9.02
N LYS A 54 2.23 0.32 8.94
CA LYS A 54 2.76 1.23 9.99
C LYS A 54 2.04 1.06 11.33
N GLY A 55 0.74 0.77 11.32
CA GLY A 55 -0.05 0.55 12.53
C GLY A 55 0.42 -0.62 13.41
N TRP A 56 1.13 -1.60 12.83
CA TRP A 56 1.57 -2.80 13.55
C TRP A 56 2.85 -2.61 14.40
N GLY A 57 3.60 -1.53 14.24
CA GLY A 57 4.85 -1.27 14.93
C GLY A 57 6.08 -1.40 14.02
N GLU A 58 7.27 -1.45 14.62
CA GLU A 58 8.56 -1.55 13.94
C GLU A 58 8.79 -2.95 13.34
N ALA A 59 9.96 -3.17 12.71
CA ALA A 59 10.30 -4.46 12.10
C ALA A 59 10.47 -5.54 13.17
N PHE A 60 9.50 -6.44 13.28
CA PHE A 60 9.52 -7.59 14.16
C PHE A 60 9.14 -8.86 13.38
N ALA A 61 9.41 -10.02 13.96
CA ALA A 61 8.93 -11.29 13.45
C ALA A 61 8.10 -12.04 14.49
N MET A 62 7.09 -12.77 14.00
CA MET A 62 6.26 -13.67 14.78
C MET A 62 6.62 -15.11 14.45
N VAL A 63 6.80 -15.92 15.48
CA VAL A 63 7.06 -17.35 15.35
C VAL A 63 5.91 -18.12 15.97
N HIS A 64 5.19 -18.84 15.14
CA HIS A 64 4.10 -19.72 15.52
C HIS A 64 4.59 -21.16 15.54
N ALA A 65 4.30 -21.88 16.62
CA ALA A 65 4.55 -23.30 16.70
C ALA A 65 3.47 -24.08 15.95
N GLY A 66 3.90 -25.00 15.11
CA GLY A 66 3.04 -25.85 14.30
C GLY A 66 3.26 -27.34 14.56
N ARG A 67 3.17 -28.15 13.50
CA ARG A 67 3.42 -29.58 13.53
C ARG A 67 4.63 -29.92 12.68
N THR A 68 5.47 -30.85 13.17
CA THR A 68 6.61 -31.31 12.40
C THR A 68 6.16 -32.03 11.12
N ALA A 69 6.73 -31.64 9.97
CA ALA A 69 6.52 -32.30 8.69
C ALA A 69 7.60 -33.34 8.39
N LYS A 70 8.75 -33.26 9.08
CA LYS A 70 9.90 -34.08 8.86
C LYS A 70 10.22 -34.95 10.09
N GLU A 71 10.78 -36.13 9.84
CA GLU A 71 11.41 -36.95 10.90
C GLU A 71 12.78 -36.38 11.20
N TRP A 72 13.14 -36.33 12.48
CA TRP A 72 14.44 -35.78 12.90
C TRP A 72 14.99 -36.50 14.12
N GLN A 73 16.23 -36.95 14.05
CA GLN A 73 16.96 -37.63 15.16
C GLN A 73 16.14 -38.73 15.85
N GLY A 74 15.38 -39.52 15.09
CA GLY A 74 14.56 -40.60 15.63
C GLY A 74 13.16 -40.16 16.10
N TYR A 75 12.83 -38.88 16.06
CA TYR A 75 11.49 -38.38 16.38
C TYR A 75 10.60 -38.38 15.13
N PRO A 76 9.33 -38.86 15.24
CA PRO A 76 8.43 -38.96 14.08
C PRO A 76 7.92 -37.59 13.64
N LYS A 77 7.50 -37.50 12.37
CA LYS A 77 6.70 -36.38 11.85
C LYS A 77 5.32 -36.30 12.52
N GLY A 78 4.66 -35.13 12.45
CA GLY A 78 3.31 -34.90 12.98
C GLY A 78 3.26 -34.51 14.45
N ARG A 79 4.40 -34.36 15.12
CA ARG A 79 4.43 -33.88 16.51
C ARG A 79 3.97 -32.44 16.60
N GLN A 80 3.06 -32.15 17.51
CA GLN A 80 2.67 -30.79 17.85
C GLN A 80 3.78 -30.13 18.67
N ILE A 81 4.36 -29.06 18.17
CA ILE A 81 5.33 -28.24 18.89
C ILE A 81 4.54 -27.20 19.72
N GLN A 82 5.03 -26.93 20.92
CA GLN A 82 4.46 -25.93 21.81
C GLN A 82 5.58 -25.14 22.44
N ILE A 83 5.67 -23.85 22.14
CA ILE A 83 6.63 -22.93 22.75
C ILE A 83 6.05 -22.44 24.08
N TRP A 84 6.86 -22.41 25.12
CA TRP A 84 6.42 -22.02 26.46
C TRP A 84 7.09 -20.73 26.92
N SER A 85 6.49 -20.05 27.90
CA SER A 85 7.08 -18.83 28.49
C SER A 85 8.48 -19.05 29.03
N ARG A 86 8.80 -20.25 29.53
CA ARG A 86 10.13 -20.64 30.02
C ARG A 86 11.20 -20.73 28.94
N ASP A 87 10.82 -20.75 27.66
CA ASP A 87 11.77 -20.79 26.55
C ASP A 87 12.28 -19.37 26.19
N ILE A 88 11.52 -18.32 26.58
CA ILE A 88 11.90 -16.92 26.31
C ILE A 88 13.27 -16.59 26.88
N PRO A 89 13.60 -16.86 28.15
CA PRO A 89 14.95 -16.59 28.70
C PRO A 89 16.06 -17.33 27.96
N VAL A 90 15.80 -18.57 27.51
CA VAL A 90 16.79 -19.38 26.76
C VAL A 90 17.04 -18.75 25.37
N ILE A 91 15.98 -18.30 24.71
CA ILE A 91 16.10 -17.63 23.42
C ILE A 91 16.79 -16.28 23.60
N GLN A 92 16.41 -15.50 24.62
CA GLN A 92 17.00 -14.20 24.95
C GLN A 92 18.51 -14.32 25.19
N SER A 93 18.95 -15.33 25.95
CA SER A 93 20.40 -15.54 26.24
C SER A 93 21.23 -15.86 25.01
N ARG A 94 20.62 -16.45 23.95
CA ARG A 94 21.27 -16.74 22.67
C ARG A 94 21.31 -15.55 21.73
N LEU A 95 20.30 -14.66 21.82
CA LEU A 95 20.17 -13.49 20.97
C LEU A 95 20.88 -12.25 21.50
N GLY A 96 21.17 -12.21 22.81
CA GLY A 96 21.72 -11.04 23.50
C GLY A 96 20.62 -10.09 23.99
N GLU A 97 20.99 -9.12 24.84
CA GLU A 97 20.06 -8.21 25.50
C GLU A 97 19.45 -7.17 24.57
N ASP A 98 20.12 -6.87 23.48
CA ASP A 98 19.68 -5.85 22.51
C ASP A 98 18.46 -6.28 21.70
N VAL A 99 18.25 -7.59 21.52
CA VAL A 99 17.10 -8.14 20.80
C VAL A 99 15.92 -8.25 21.77
N LEU A 100 14.80 -7.63 21.43
CA LEU A 100 13.58 -7.79 22.23
C LEU A 100 12.93 -9.14 21.89
N VAL A 101 12.72 -9.95 22.92
CA VAL A 101 12.00 -11.23 22.84
C VAL A 101 10.79 -11.17 23.74
N SER A 102 9.62 -11.43 23.20
CA SER A 102 8.34 -11.41 23.91
C SER A 102 7.43 -12.50 23.36
N GLY A 103 6.25 -12.60 23.91
CA GLY A 103 5.22 -13.49 23.40
C GLY A 103 3.92 -13.30 24.15
N TRP A 104 2.84 -13.77 23.56
CA TRP A 104 1.56 -13.73 24.24
C TRP A 104 0.95 -15.12 24.43
N ILE A 105 0.18 -15.24 25.51
CA ILE A 105 -0.62 -16.42 25.83
C ILE A 105 -2.08 -16.03 25.68
N GLY A 106 -2.88 -16.81 24.96
CA GLY A 106 -4.29 -16.55 24.76
C GLY A 106 -5.20 -17.41 25.63
N ARG A 107 -6.28 -16.80 26.12
CA ARG A 107 -7.43 -17.49 26.70
C ARG A 107 -8.70 -16.95 26.08
N GLY A 108 -9.38 -17.75 25.27
CA GLY A 108 -10.66 -17.37 24.65
C GLY A 108 -11.84 -17.56 25.62
N GLY A 109 -12.94 -16.87 25.29
CA GLY A 109 -14.22 -17.05 26.00
C GLY A 109 -14.25 -16.51 27.41
N ILE A 110 -13.47 -15.46 27.72
CA ILE A 110 -13.50 -14.83 29.05
C ILE A 110 -14.57 -13.76 29.08
N LEU A 111 -15.47 -13.88 30.08
CA LEU A 111 -16.48 -12.87 30.37
C LEU A 111 -15.81 -11.69 31.09
N LEU A 112 -15.97 -10.52 30.54
CA LEU A 112 -15.70 -9.23 31.17
C LEU A 112 -17.04 -8.65 31.62
N ASP A 113 -17.08 -8.07 32.82
CA ASP A 113 -18.31 -7.48 33.40
C ASP A 113 -17.95 -6.17 34.12
N HIS A 114 -18.58 -5.09 33.71
CA HIS A 114 -18.57 -3.80 34.37
C HIS A 114 -20.00 -3.37 34.68
N ASP A 115 -20.36 -3.39 35.94
CA ASP A 115 -21.68 -2.97 36.45
C ASP A 115 -22.88 -3.56 35.68
N GLY A 116 -22.78 -4.82 35.24
CA GLY A 116 -23.81 -5.53 34.49
C GLY A 116 -23.67 -5.41 32.98
N THR A 117 -22.81 -4.55 32.47
CA THR A 117 -22.43 -4.52 31.04
C THR A 117 -21.37 -5.58 30.78
N THR A 118 -21.66 -6.53 29.90
CA THR A 118 -20.81 -7.69 29.70
C THR A 118 -20.31 -7.83 28.28
N ALA A 119 -19.06 -8.30 28.14
CA ALA A 119 -18.45 -8.67 26.86
C ALA A 119 -17.70 -9.98 26.98
N VAL A 120 -17.78 -10.85 25.97
CA VAL A 120 -16.97 -12.07 25.87
C VAL A 120 -15.81 -11.85 24.91
N VAL A 121 -14.61 -12.01 25.44
CA VAL A 121 -13.39 -11.69 24.68
C VAL A 121 -12.30 -12.77 24.79
N GLY A 122 -11.30 -12.67 23.91
CA GLY A 122 -10.03 -13.36 24.08
C GLY A 122 -9.09 -12.52 24.95
N LEU A 123 -8.80 -13.02 26.16
CA LEU A 123 -7.81 -12.40 27.04
C LEU A 123 -6.40 -12.80 26.60
N ARG A 124 -5.47 -11.83 26.52
CA ARG A 124 -4.07 -12.09 26.21
C ARG A 124 -3.17 -11.69 27.36
N GLY A 125 -2.35 -12.65 27.82
CA GLY A 125 -1.26 -12.41 28.75
C GLY A 125 0.01 -12.03 28.02
N VAL A 126 0.52 -10.83 28.28
CA VAL A 126 1.70 -10.26 27.59
C VAL A 126 2.67 -9.68 28.62
N ASP A 127 3.91 -9.40 28.19
CA ASP A 127 4.89 -8.69 28.99
C ASP A 127 4.96 -7.18 28.63
N ALA A 128 5.74 -6.43 29.40
CA ALA A 128 5.92 -5.00 29.20
C ALA A 128 6.56 -4.65 27.82
N ALA A 129 7.40 -5.55 27.29
CA ALA A 129 8.07 -5.34 26.01
C ALA A 129 7.06 -5.41 24.83
N PHE A 130 5.97 -6.13 24.99
CA PHE A 130 4.92 -6.27 23.99
C PHE A 130 4.33 -4.94 23.53
N GLY A 131 4.21 -3.97 24.43
CA GLY A 131 3.71 -2.63 24.10
C GLY A 131 4.55 -1.93 23.04
N ARG A 132 5.89 -2.00 23.18
CA ARG A 132 6.81 -1.45 22.18
C ARG A 132 6.79 -2.23 20.88
N LEU A 133 6.82 -3.58 20.97
CA LEU A 133 6.79 -4.47 19.82
C LEU A 133 5.55 -4.25 18.95
N ARG A 134 4.40 -3.97 19.54
CA ARG A 134 3.11 -3.79 18.87
C ARG A 134 2.72 -2.33 18.66
N ASN A 135 3.59 -1.39 18.97
CA ASN A 135 3.28 0.05 18.91
C ASN A 135 1.97 0.40 19.62
N ILE A 136 1.79 -0.12 20.87
CA ILE A 136 0.63 0.15 21.68
C ILE A 136 0.83 1.46 22.40
N LYS A 137 0.00 2.46 22.06
CA LYS A 137 0.00 3.77 22.69
C LYS A 137 -1.27 3.90 23.55
N PRO A 138 -1.14 4.14 24.86
CA PRO A 138 -2.30 4.41 25.70
C PRO A 138 -2.86 5.82 25.41
N VAL A 139 -4.15 6.01 25.67
CA VAL A 139 -4.77 7.32 25.76
C VAL A 139 -4.15 8.15 26.89
N GLU A 140 -4.33 9.46 26.86
CA GLU A 140 -3.87 10.38 27.90
C GLU A 140 -4.44 9.97 29.27
N GLY A 141 -3.61 10.03 30.32
CA GLY A 141 -3.98 9.55 31.67
C GLY A 141 -3.84 8.05 31.89
N GLY A 142 -3.72 7.24 30.82
CA GLY A 142 -3.48 5.80 30.92
C GLY A 142 -2.01 5.40 30.77
N ARG A 143 -1.70 4.15 31.11
CA ARG A 143 -0.39 3.55 30.86
C ARG A 143 -0.51 2.12 30.36
N PHE A 144 0.55 1.63 29.73
CA PHE A 144 0.68 0.21 29.39
C PHE A 144 1.23 -0.59 30.59
N LEU A 145 1.25 -1.92 30.45
CA LEU A 145 1.83 -2.84 31.42
C LEU A 145 3.31 -2.54 31.65
N SER A 146 3.75 -2.67 32.89
CA SER A 146 5.13 -2.50 33.31
C SER A 146 5.74 -3.81 33.81
N VAL A 147 7.06 -3.87 33.89
CA VAL A 147 7.77 -5.04 34.47
C VAL A 147 7.29 -5.34 35.89
N ARG A 148 7.02 -4.27 36.66
CA ARG A 148 6.51 -4.42 38.04
C ARG A 148 5.14 -5.08 38.10
N ASP A 149 4.25 -4.84 37.12
CA ASP A 149 2.94 -5.47 37.06
C ASP A 149 3.07 -6.99 36.86
N GLU A 150 4.12 -7.44 36.11
CA GLU A 150 4.42 -8.86 35.93
C GLU A 150 5.05 -9.49 37.16
N GLU A 151 6.05 -8.87 37.77
CA GLU A 151 6.77 -9.36 38.95
C GLU A 151 5.84 -9.53 40.13
N GLU A 152 4.98 -8.53 40.39
CA GLU A 152 4.02 -8.53 41.48
C GLU A 152 2.72 -9.26 41.12
N LYS A 153 2.59 -9.80 39.90
CA LYS A 153 1.37 -10.48 39.41
C LYS A 153 0.12 -9.63 39.63
N ARG A 154 0.23 -8.31 39.34
CA ARG A 154 -0.86 -7.37 39.57
C ARG A 154 -2.07 -7.70 38.70
N ARG A 155 -3.27 -7.59 39.27
CA ARG A 155 -4.53 -7.72 38.56
C ARG A 155 -4.87 -6.37 37.88
N VAL A 156 -4.15 -6.08 36.80
CA VAL A 156 -4.36 -4.89 35.97
C VAL A 156 -4.68 -5.33 34.55
N ILE A 157 -5.48 -4.53 33.86
CA ILE A 157 -5.91 -4.80 32.50
C ILE A 157 -5.77 -3.55 31.62
N PHE A 158 -5.31 -3.75 30.41
CA PHE A 158 -5.28 -2.75 29.35
C PHE A 158 -6.28 -3.16 28.26
N LEU A 159 -7.13 -2.22 27.83
CA LEU A 159 -8.25 -2.49 26.93
C LEU A 159 -8.00 -1.85 25.54
N GLY A 160 -8.49 -2.52 24.49
CA GLY A 160 -8.68 -1.90 23.18
C GLY A 160 -9.79 -0.84 23.25
N ASP A 161 -9.69 0.18 22.42
CA ASP A 161 -10.61 1.33 22.41
C ASP A 161 -12.08 0.95 22.15
N MET A 162 -12.33 0.07 21.17
CA MET A 162 -13.70 -0.41 20.90
C MET A 162 -14.25 -1.24 22.07
N LEU A 163 -13.42 -2.06 22.70
CA LEU A 163 -13.84 -2.87 23.84
C LEU A 163 -14.12 -1.98 25.06
N ALA A 164 -13.31 -0.96 25.28
CA ALA A 164 -13.54 0.02 26.33
C ALA A 164 -14.86 0.78 26.13
N GLY A 165 -15.15 1.25 24.90
CA GLY A 165 -16.41 1.87 24.58
C GLY A 165 -17.64 0.96 24.72
N GLU A 166 -17.48 -0.36 24.42
CA GLU A 166 -18.55 -1.36 24.60
C GLU A 166 -18.89 -1.57 26.08
N LEU A 167 -17.88 -1.57 26.98
CA LEU A 167 -18.05 -1.86 28.40
C LEU A 167 -18.38 -0.63 29.25
N PHE A 168 -17.81 0.52 28.92
CA PHE A 168 -17.89 1.73 29.75
C PHE A 168 -18.75 2.84 29.15
N GLY A 169 -19.12 2.74 27.83
CA GLY A 169 -19.86 3.80 27.15
C GLY A 169 -19.08 5.12 27.17
N ASP A 170 -19.67 6.15 27.77
CA ASP A 170 -19.08 7.49 27.90
C ASP A 170 -18.28 7.67 29.20
N GLU A 171 -18.21 6.67 30.07
CA GLU A 171 -17.45 6.74 31.32
C GLU A 171 -15.95 6.61 31.10
N GLU A 172 -15.14 7.29 31.93
CA GLU A 172 -13.67 7.16 31.90
C GLU A 172 -13.25 5.79 32.41
N PRO A 173 -12.68 4.91 31.56
CA PRO A 173 -12.36 3.51 31.97
C PRO A 173 -11.14 3.42 32.90
N VAL A 174 -10.17 4.38 32.80
CA VAL A 174 -8.90 4.29 33.50
C VAL A 174 -9.12 4.46 35.01
N GLY A 175 -8.61 3.51 35.80
CA GLY A 175 -8.79 3.46 37.24
C GLY A 175 -10.02 2.68 37.72
N GLN A 176 -10.98 2.39 36.82
CA GLN A 176 -12.19 1.65 37.14
C GLN A 176 -11.92 0.16 37.36
N ARG A 177 -12.83 -0.50 38.07
CA ARG A 177 -12.79 -1.94 38.31
C ARG A 177 -13.57 -2.68 37.22
N LEU A 178 -13.01 -3.79 36.78
CA LEU A 178 -13.59 -4.66 35.77
C LEU A 178 -13.47 -6.11 36.26
N LEU A 179 -14.56 -6.86 36.24
CA LEU A 179 -14.53 -8.29 36.55
C LEU A 179 -14.05 -9.07 35.32
N VAL A 180 -12.98 -9.85 35.45
CA VAL A 180 -12.39 -10.67 34.40
C VAL A 180 -12.49 -12.13 34.79
N GLY A 181 -13.44 -12.86 34.21
CA GLY A 181 -13.69 -14.23 34.61
C GLY A 181 -14.03 -14.34 36.10
N GLY A 182 -14.78 -13.38 36.65
CA GLY A 182 -15.18 -13.32 38.06
C GLY A 182 -14.14 -12.76 39.02
N GLN A 183 -12.97 -12.32 38.55
CA GLN A 183 -11.92 -11.71 39.39
C GLN A 183 -11.82 -10.21 39.09
N ALA A 184 -11.66 -9.40 40.13
CA ALA A 184 -11.55 -7.96 40.00
C ALA A 184 -10.15 -7.53 39.45
N TYR A 185 -10.14 -6.76 38.38
CA TYR A 185 -8.97 -6.13 37.79
C TYR A 185 -9.17 -4.61 37.81
N THR A 186 -8.07 -3.87 37.79
CA THR A 186 -8.10 -2.42 37.61
C THR A 186 -7.70 -2.08 36.17
N VAL A 187 -8.49 -1.28 35.49
CA VAL A 187 -8.14 -0.76 34.13
C VAL A 187 -7.04 0.28 34.28
N ILE A 188 -5.89 0.04 33.63
CA ILE A 188 -4.71 0.92 33.72
C ILE A 188 -4.51 1.76 32.47
N GLY A 189 -5.23 1.49 31.40
CA GLY A 189 -5.16 2.23 30.17
C GLY A 189 -6.03 1.63 29.08
N VAL A 190 -6.30 2.48 28.09
CA VAL A 190 -7.04 2.15 26.89
C VAL A 190 -6.17 2.46 25.68
N LEU A 191 -6.28 1.68 24.65
CA LEU A 191 -5.55 1.87 23.39
C LEU A 191 -5.98 3.18 22.71
N GLN A 192 -5.04 4.02 22.31
CA GLN A 192 -5.31 5.10 21.38
C GLN A 192 -5.81 4.51 20.05
N HIS A 193 -6.86 5.09 19.49
CA HIS A 193 -7.48 4.56 18.28
C HIS A 193 -6.46 4.30 17.17
N LYS A 194 -6.46 3.07 16.66
CA LYS A 194 -5.61 2.63 15.54
C LYS A 194 -6.46 2.38 14.31
N LEU A 195 -6.21 3.12 13.23
CA LEU A 195 -6.93 2.95 11.98
C LEU A 195 -6.56 1.65 11.24
N ALA A 196 -5.35 1.14 11.43
CA ALA A 196 -4.82 0.01 10.68
C ALA A 196 -4.79 -1.26 11.51
N GLN A 197 -5.60 -2.24 11.15
CA GLN A 197 -5.71 -3.52 11.84
C GLN A 197 -5.76 -4.68 10.87
N GLY A 198 -4.66 -5.24 10.75
CA GLY A 198 -4.17 -6.52 10.35
C GLY A 198 -4.93 -7.44 9.41
N LEU A 199 -4.22 -7.78 8.37
CA LEU A 199 -4.48 -8.92 7.47
C LEU A 199 -4.15 -10.30 8.11
N GLY A 200 -3.87 -10.37 9.42
CA GLY A 200 -3.28 -11.57 10.05
C GLY A 200 -4.22 -12.53 10.76
N GLY A 201 -5.55 -12.41 10.64
CA GLY A 201 -6.49 -13.35 11.28
C GLY A 201 -6.56 -13.26 12.83
N GLU A 202 -5.78 -12.38 13.45
CA GLU A 202 -5.86 -12.07 14.89
C GLU A 202 -6.98 -11.06 15.16
N SER A 203 -7.57 -11.15 16.38
CA SER A 203 -8.53 -10.13 16.82
C SER A 203 -7.89 -8.74 16.73
N PRO A 204 -8.57 -7.75 16.14
CA PRO A 204 -8.08 -6.39 16.06
C PRO A 204 -7.61 -5.87 17.43
N ASP A 205 -6.52 -5.09 17.45
CA ASP A 205 -6.03 -4.50 18.72
C ASP A 205 -7.06 -3.58 19.39
N THR A 206 -8.03 -3.07 18.63
CA THR A 206 -9.16 -2.27 19.14
C THR A 206 -10.12 -3.05 20.04
N ARG A 207 -10.16 -4.39 19.90
CA ARG A 207 -11.06 -5.24 20.66
C ARG A 207 -10.31 -6.30 21.50
N VAL A 208 -9.16 -5.93 22.04
CA VAL A 208 -8.29 -6.81 22.82
C VAL A 208 -8.35 -6.45 24.31
N ALA A 209 -8.17 -7.47 25.15
CA ALA A 209 -7.95 -7.32 26.58
C ALA A 209 -6.56 -7.89 26.91
N LEU A 210 -5.66 -7.05 27.41
CA LEU A 210 -4.28 -7.40 27.74
C LEU A 210 -4.07 -7.35 29.25
N VAL A 211 -3.46 -8.40 29.80
CA VAL A 211 -3.10 -8.51 31.21
C VAL A 211 -1.64 -8.95 31.33
N PRO A 212 -0.99 -8.80 32.50
CA PRO A 212 0.34 -9.36 32.70
C PRO A 212 0.32 -10.88 32.48
N ARG A 213 1.30 -11.39 31.71
CA ARG A 213 1.39 -12.83 31.41
C ARG A 213 1.44 -13.70 32.67
N THR A 214 2.19 -13.24 33.66
CA THR A 214 2.30 -13.95 34.96
C THR A 214 0.97 -14.02 35.72
N THR A 215 0.16 -12.96 35.64
CA THR A 215 -1.19 -12.91 36.23
C THR A 215 -2.14 -13.87 35.51
N LEU A 216 -2.09 -13.92 34.17
CA LEU A 216 -2.92 -14.86 33.40
C LEU A 216 -2.56 -16.31 33.72
N LEU A 217 -1.26 -16.64 33.76
CA LEU A 217 -0.79 -17.98 34.13
C LEU A 217 -1.19 -18.36 35.56
N PHE A 218 -1.09 -17.42 36.49
CA PHE A 218 -1.51 -17.65 37.88
C PHE A 218 -3.01 -17.97 38.00
N GLN A 219 -3.84 -17.26 37.22
CA GLN A 219 -5.31 -17.44 37.31
C GLN A 219 -5.80 -18.65 36.52
N PHE A 220 -5.24 -18.93 35.35
CA PHE A 220 -5.79 -19.93 34.42
C PHE A 220 -4.87 -21.13 34.15
N GLY A 221 -3.75 -21.24 34.86
CA GLY A 221 -2.78 -22.31 34.70
C GLY A 221 -1.79 -22.11 33.57
N ASP A 222 -0.76 -22.97 33.53
CA ASP A 222 0.32 -22.90 32.52
C ASP A 222 -0.21 -23.26 31.11
N ARG A 223 0.26 -22.53 30.12
CA ARG A 223 -0.17 -22.66 28.73
C ARG A 223 0.98 -22.32 27.77
N PRO A 224 0.99 -22.95 26.59
CA PRO A 224 1.96 -22.57 25.56
C PRO A 224 1.69 -21.14 25.07
N LEU A 225 2.75 -20.51 24.56
CA LEU A 225 2.65 -19.25 23.84
C LEU A 225 1.80 -19.46 22.58
N GLY A 226 0.88 -18.55 22.33
CA GLY A 226 0.19 -18.47 21.04
C GLY A 226 1.15 -17.99 19.96
N VAL A 227 2.07 -17.09 20.34
CA VAL A 227 3.08 -16.54 19.45
C VAL A 227 4.31 -16.13 20.26
N LEU A 228 5.48 -16.37 19.70
CA LEU A 228 6.75 -15.76 20.11
C LEU A 228 7.06 -14.59 19.17
N VAL A 229 7.42 -13.44 19.73
CA VAL A 229 7.73 -12.23 18.95
C VAL A 229 9.18 -11.84 19.21
N VAL A 230 9.93 -11.55 18.15
CA VAL A 230 11.31 -11.10 18.24
C VAL A 230 11.52 -9.84 17.43
N MET A 231 12.32 -8.90 17.96
CA MET A 231 12.65 -7.65 17.30
C MET A 231 14.11 -7.29 17.56
N PRO A 232 14.98 -7.40 16.55
CA PRO A 232 16.35 -6.92 16.65
C PRO A 232 16.38 -5.38 16.62
N PRO A 233 17.43 -4.75 17.18
CA PRO A 233 17.59 -3.30 17.15
C PRO A 233 17.75 -2.73 15.74
N ASN A 234 18.26 -3.55 14.81
CA ASN A 234 18.41 -3.21 13.41
C ASN A 234 17.64 -4.22 12.53
N PRO A 235 16.71 -3.77 11.67
CA PRO A 235 15.97 -4.64 10.76
C PRO A 235 16.85 -5.55 9.87
N ASN A 236 18.06 -5.09 9.51
CA ASN A 236 19.00 -5.87 8.71
C ASN A 236 19.54 -7.12 9.44
N GLN A 237 19.39 -7.19 10.75
CA GLN A 237 19.79 -8.34 11.57
C GLN A 237 18.68 -9.39 11.69
N MET A 238 17.49 -9.14 11.12
CA MET A 238 16.31 -10.01 11.27
C MET A 238 16.60 -11.43 10.81
N GLU A 239 17.24 -11.61 9.67
CA GLU A 239 17.55 -12.93 9.12
C GLU A 239 18.45 -13.75 10.07
N ASN A 240 19.52 -13.14 10.61
CA ASN A 240 20.40 -13.80 11.59
C ASN A 240 19.66 -14.07 12.91
N THR A 241 18.83 -13.14 13.37
CA THR A 241 17.99 -13.32 14.56
C THR A 241 17.06 -14.52 14.40
N LEU A 242 16.36 -14.62 13.27
CA LEU A 242 15.44 -15.72 12.99
C LEU A 242 16.15 -17.05 12.84
N LYS A 243 17.35 -17.05 12.25
CA LYS A 243 18.20 -18.25 12.18
C LYS A 243 18.54 -18.74 13.59
N THR A 244 19.01 -17.87 14.47
CA THR A 244 19.33 -18.21 15.86
C THR A 244 18.10 -18.70 16.64
N VAL A 245 16.93 -18.06 16.47
CA VAL A 245 15.68 -18.52 17.08
C VAL A 245 15.32 -19.92 16.59
N ARG A 246 15.40 -20.17 15.28
CA ARG A 246 15.11 -21.46 14.67
C ARG A 246 16.04 -22.54 15.20
N GLU A 247 17.36 -22.29 15.22
CA GLU A 247 18.38 -23.22 15.75
C GLU A 247 18.14 -23.53 17.24
N THR A 248 17.81 -22.50 18.02
CA THR A 248 17.53 -22.65 19.45
C THR A 248 16.30 -23.53 19.69
N LEU A 249 15.18 -23.22 19.04
CA LEU A 249 13.94 -24.00 19.15
C LEU A 249 14.10 -25.40 18.59
N SER A 250 14.87 -25.57 17.49
CA SER A 250 15.16 -26.87 16.92
C SER A 250 15.96 -27.75 17.87
N SER A 251 16.93 -27.17 18.59
CA SER A 251 17.68 -27.86 19.63
C SER A 251 16.81 -28.26 20.83
N LEU A 252 15.96 -27.32 21.32
CA LEU A 252 15.07 -27.56 22.47
C LEU A 252 14.03 -28.65 22.20
N TYR A 253 13.40 -28.60 21.02
CA TYR A 253 12.27 -29.47 20.66
C TYR A 253 12.65 -30.67 19.79
N LYS A 254 13.93 -30.85 19.48
CA LYS A 254 14.45 -31.94 18.64
C LYS A 254 13.69 -32.01 17.30
N LEU A 255 13.77 -30.94 16.53
CA LEU A 255 13.15 -30.83 15.21
C LEU A 255 14.19 -30.42 14.15
N ASP A 256 13.89 -30.72 12.89
CA ASP A 256 14.73 -30.30 11.76
C ASP A 256 14.72 -28.77 11.65
N PRO A 257 15.88 -28.07 11.69
CA PRO A 257 15.95 -26.62 11.47
C PRO A 257 15.34 -26.13 10.16
N GLY A 258 15.26 -26.99 9.14
CA GLY A 258 14.62 -26.70 7.84
C GLY A 258 13.15 -27.09 7.75
N ASP A 259 12.48 -27.37 8.87
CA ASP A 259 11.06 -27.71 8.91
C ASP A 259 10.20 -26.43 9.13
N ASP A 260 9.75 -25.82 8.02
CA ASP A 260 8.93 -24.60 8.05
C ASP A 260 7.51 -24.82 8.57
N GLN A 261 7.03 -26.07 8.60
CA GLN A 261 5.70 -26.39 9.19
C GLN A 261 5.77 -26.52 10.70
N ALA A 262 6.91 -26.92 11.27
CA ALA A 262 7.12 -26.98 12.71
C ALA A 262 7.21 -25.58 13.32
N LEU A 263 7.83 -24.63 12.61
CA LEU A 263 8.00 -23.24 13.03
C LEU A 263 7.61 -22.32 11.87
N HIS A 264 6.37 -21.85 11.89
CA HIS A 264 5.89 -20.88 10.92
C HIS A 264 6.35 -19.48 11.33
N ILE A 265 7.23 -18.89 10.54
CA ILE A 265 7.81 -17.58 10.81
C ILE A 265 7.18 -16.54 9.89
N TRP A 266 6.58 -15.54 10.48
CA TRP A 266 6.07 -14.36 9.79
C TRP A 266 7.00 -13.18 10.05
N ASP A 267 7.88 -12.91 9.08
CA ASP A 267 8.79 -11.77 9.10
C ASP A 267 8.11 -10.53 8.52
N ARG A 268 7.80 -9.58 9.38
CA ARG A 268 7.11 -8.37 8.97
C ARG A 268 7.94 -7.48 8.07
N ALA A 269 9.25 -7.37 8.31
CA ALA A 269 10.13 -6.52 7.49
C ALA A 269 10.21 -7.07 6.05
N LYS A 270 10.38 -8.37 5.92
CA LYS A 270 10.37 -9.07 4.62
C LYS A 270 9.02 -8.93 3.93
N ASN A 271 7.93 -9.20 4.65
CA ASN A 271 6.58 -9.08 4.08
C ASN A 271 6.25 -7.64 3.62
N ALA A 272 6.69 -6.62 4.36
CA ALA A 272 6.55 -5.23 3.95
C ALA A 272 7.37 -4.92 2.68
N GLN A 273 8.56 -5.52 2.54
CA GLN A 273 9.38 -5.39 1.34
C GLN A 273 8.74 -6.12 0.14
N ASP A 274 8.27 -7.35 0.34
CA ASP A 274 7.60 -8.14 -0.69
C ASP A 274 6.33 -7.43 -1.18
N MET A 275 5.57 -6.82 -0.27
CA MET A 275 4.40 -6.01 -0.61
C MET A 275 4.79 -4.77 -1.43
N ARG A 276 5.85 -4.04 -1.05
CA ARG A 276 6.34 -2.91 -1.86
C ARG A 276 6.75 -3.35 -3.26
N ASN A 277 7.44 -4.49 -3.38
CA ASN A 277 7.84 -5.05 -4.66
C ASN A 277 6.61 -5.43 -5.51
N MET A 278 5.61 -6.05 -4.88
CA MET A 278 4.35 -6.40 -5.52
C MET A 278 3.60 -5.16 -6.04
N PHE A 279 3.44 -4.12 -5.21
CA PHE A 279 2.80 -2.87 -5.66
C PHE A 279 3.60 -2.17 -6.76
N THR A 280 4.93 -2.22 -6.70
CA THR A 280 5.78 -1.69 -7.77
C THR A 280 5.54 -2.41 -9.09
N ALA A 281 5.44 -3.74 -9.06
CA ALA A 281 5.12 -4.54 -10.24
C ALA A 281 3.70 -4.25 -10.79
N ILE A 282 2.71 -4.14 -9.90
CA ILE A 282 1.33 -3.77 -10.26
C ILE A 282 1.30 -2.38 -10.90
N LEU A 283 1.95 -1.38 -10.30
CA LEU A 283 2.00 -0.02 -10.84
C LEU A 283 2.71 0.02 -12.21
N ALA A 284 3.80 -0.73 -12.39
CA ALA A 284 4.47 -0.86 -13.66
C ALA A 284 3.56 -1.48 -14.74
N PHE A 285 2.82 -2.54 -14.38
CA PHE A 285 1.85 -3.18 -15.26
C PHE A 285 0.71 -2.22 -15.66
N LEU A 286 0.15 -1.49 -14.70
CA LEU A 286 -0.88 -0.48 -14.97
C LEU A 286 -0.35 0.68 -15.82
N ALA A 287 0.92 1.08 -15.62
CA ALA A 287 1.57 2.09 -16.44
C ALA A 287 1.74 1.63 -17.90
N ILE A 288 2.07 0.35 -18.12
CA ILE A 288 2.17 -0.23 -19.45
C ILE A 288 0.78 -0.21 -20.15
N ILE A 289 -0.27 -0.68 -19.46
CA ILE A 289 -1.64 -0.68 -20.02
C ILE A 289 -2.10 0.74 -20.32
N GLY A 290 -1.92 1.66 -19.37
CA GLY A 290 -2.26 3.07 -19.57
C GLY A 290 -1.47 3.71 -20.71
N GLY A 291 -0.17 3.39 -20.80
CA GLY A 291 0.70 3.83 -21.89
C GLY A 291 0.26 3.31 -23.27
N LEU A 292 -0.14 2.04 -23.35
CA LEU A 292 -0.70 1.46 -24.59
C LEU A 292 -2.01 2.14 -24.99
N THR A 293 -2.89 2.42 -24.04
CA THR A 293 -4.15 3.13 -24.29
C THR A 293 -3.87 4.54 -24.82
N LEU A 294 -2.91 5.24 -24.23
CA LEU A 294 -2.49 6.56 -24.67
C LEU A 294 -1.80 6.51 -26.04
N PHE A 295 -1.03 5.46 -26.32
CA PHE A 295 -0.41 5.23 -27.63
C PHE A 295 -1.47 5.09 -28.73
N ILE A 296 -2.58 4.38 -28.49
CA ILE A 296 -3.72 4.30 -29.42
C ILE A 296 -4.28 5.70 -29.70
N GLY A 297 -4.41 6.54 -28.66
CA GLY A 297 -4.75 7.96 -28.82
C GLY A 297 -3.77 8.70 -29.71
N GLY A 298 -2.47 8.46 -29.55
CA GLY A 298 -1.41 9.01 -30.41
C GLY A 298 -1.50 8.59 -31.86
N VAL A 299 -1.86 7.33 -32.14
CA VAL A 299 -2.12 6.86 -33.52
C VAL A 299 -3.29 7.63 -34.14
N SER A 300 -4.33 7.93 -33.37
CA SER A 300 -5.45 8.77 -33.82
C SER A 300 -4.99 10.19 -34.20
N VAL A 301 -4.10 10.79 -33.39
CA VAL A 301 -3.46 12.08 -33.72
C VAL A 301 -2.66 11.98 -35.00
N ALA A 302 -1.82 10.94 -35.14
CA ALA A 302 -1.00 10.75 -36.35
C ALA A 302 -1.88 10.61 -37.61
N ASN A 303 -2.97 9.84 -37.53
CA ASN A 303 -3.89 9.67 -38.68
C ASN A 303 -4.51 10.99 -39.12
N ILE A 304 -4.89 11.85 -38.20
CA ILE A 304 -5.43 13.18 -38.53
C ILE A 304 -4.35 14.07 -39.07
N MET A 305 -3.15 14.05 -38.51
CA MET A 305 -2.03 14.83 -39.04
C MET A 305 -1.64 14.40 -40.48
N PHE A 306 -1.72 13.09 -40.80
CA PHE A 306 -1.55 12.63 -42.18
C PHE A 306 -2.64 13.17 -43.12
N ALA A 307 -3.89 13.23 -42.69
CA ALA A 307 -4.98 13.80 -43.47
C ALA A 307 -4.76 15.31 -43.71
N ILE A 308 -4.39 16.05 -42.66
CA ILE A 308 -4.07 17.49 -42.76
C ILE A 308 -2.90 17.76 -43.76
N VAL A 309 -1.82 16.97 -43.66
CA VAL A 309 -0.69 17.07 -44.58
C VAL A 309 -1.15 16.80 -46.02
N LYS A 310 -2.01 15.80 -46.26
CA LYS A 310 -2.54 15.49 -47.57
C LYS A 310 -3.41 16.61 -48.12
N GLU A 311 -4.28 17.22 -47.33
CA GLU A 311 -5.10 18.37 -47.72
C GLU A 311 -4.27 19.62 -48.05
N ARG A 312 -3.15 19.83 -47.33
CA ARG A 312 -2.24 20.97 -47.53
C ARG A 312 -1.08 20.67 -48.45
N THR A 313 -1.09 19.55 -49.19
CA THR A 313 0.04 19.12 -50.05
C THR A 313 0.43 20.20 -51.06
N ARG A 314 -0.54 20.88 -51.68
CA ARG A 314 -0.29 21.96 -52.66
C ARG A 314 0.39 23.19 -52.01
N GLU A 315 -0.07 23.61 -50.83
CA GLU A 315 0.58 24.73 -50.11
C GLU A 315 2.01 24.39 -49.72
N ILE A 316 2.26 23.16 -49.29
CA ILE A 316 3.58 22.64 -48.89
C ILE A 316 4.49 22.63 -50.15
N GLY A 317 3.99 22.12 -51.26
CA GLY A 317 4.71 22.09 -52.53
C GLY A 317 5.11 23.49 -53.04
N VAL A 318 4.21 24.47 -52.96
CA VAL A 318 4.52 25.88 -53.35
C VAL A 318 5.58 26.46 -52.40
N LYS A 319 5.50 26.26 -51.10
CA LYS A 319 6.52 26.71 -50.13
C LYS A 319 7.88 26.10 -50.43
N MET A 320 7.93 24.82 -50.75
CA MET A 320 9.18 24.12 -51.10
C MET A 320 9.73 24.62 -52.43
N ALA A 321 8.89 24.88 -53.44
CA ALA A 321 9.30 25.47 -54.73
C ALA A 321 9.89 26.88 -54.55
N MET A 322 9.41 27.65 -53.55
CA MET A 322 9.96 28.96 -53.18
C MET A 322 11.25 28.87 -52.31
N GLY A 323 11.80 27.67 -52.09
CA GLY A 323 13.05 27.49 -51.36
C GLY A 323 12.91 27.31 -49.84
N ALA A 324 11.73 26.98 -49.34
CA ALA A 324 11.57 26.71 -47.92
C ALA A 324 12.41 25.49 -47.48
N ARG A 325 13.15 25.65 -46.38
CA ARG A 325 13.92 24.53 -45.75
C ARG A 325 12.97 23.48 -45.16
N ARG A 326 13.37 22.21 -45.19
CA ARG A 326 12.58 21.09 -44.63
C ARG A 326 12.13 21.34 -43.20
N SER A 327 12.98 21.94 -42.36
CA SER A 327 12.64 22.30 -40.98
C SER A 327 11.52 23.34 -40.87
N GLN A 328 11.37 24.23 -41.86
CA GLN A 328 10.30 25.22 -41.87
C GLN A 328 8.93 24.62 -42.22
N ILE A 329 8.91 23.38 -42.73
CA ILE A 329 7.71 22.60 -43.00
C ILE A 329 7.43 21.63 -41.89
N THR A 330 8.46 20.92 -41.38
CA THR A 330 8.27 19.90 -40.34
C THR A 330 7.91 20.49 -38.97
N PHE A 331 8.54 21.62 -38.60
CA PHE A 331 8.36 22.19 -37.25
C PHE A 331 6.93 22.65 -36.96
N PRO A 332 6.22 23.37 -37.84
CA PRO A 332 4.81 23.74 -37.63
C PRO A 332 3.89 22.52 -37.48
N ILE A 333 4.10 21.48 -38.29
CA ILE A 333 3.30 20.23 -38.25
C ILE A 333 3.53 19.48 -36.93
N LEU A 334 4.80 19.42 -36.49
CA LEU A 334 5.13 18.80 -35.19
C LEU A 334 4.44 19.54 -34.03
N ILE A 335 4.51 20.87 -34.01
CA ILE A 335 3.86 21.70 -33.00
C ILE A 335 2.35 21.49 -33.03
N GLU A 336 1.73 21.43 -34.21
CA GLU A 336 0.30 21.19 -34.34
C GLU A 336 -0.10 19.83 -33.73
N GLY A 337 0.64 18.75 -34.00
CA GLY A 337 0.44 17.43 -33.37
C GLY A 337 0.64 17.44 -31.87
N MET A 338 1.67 18.17 -31.38
CA MET A 338 1.89 18.33 -29.94
C MET A 338 0.75 19.08 -29.24
N LEU A 339 0.18 20.11 -29.89
CA LEU A 339 -0.94 20.88 -29.36
C LEU A 339 -2.19 20.02 -29.20
N TYR A 340 -2.52 19.16 -30.16
CA TYR A 340 -3.62 18.19 -30.02
C TYR A 340 -3.40 17.27 -28.82
N THR A 341 -2.19 16.73 -28.69
CA THR A 341 -1.85 15.81 -27.61
C THR A 341 -1.85 16.50 -26.25
N LEU A 342 -1.27 17.69 -26.14
CA LEU A 342 -1.24 18.46 -24.89
C LEU A 342 -2.64 18.93 -24.46
N SER A 343 -3.48 19.37 -25.42
CA SER A 343 -4.86 19.80 -25.12
C SER A 343 -5.69 18.61 -24.62
N GLY A 344 -5.59 17.44 -25.29
CA GLY A 344 -6.23 16.21 -24.84
C GLY A 344 -5.70 15.75 -23.49
N GLY A 345 -4.37 15.78 -23.30
CA GLY A 345 -3.72 15.42 -22.06
C GLY A 345 -4.14 16.31 -20.88
N ALA A 346 -4.19 17.62 -21.08
CA ALA A 346 -4.64 18.57 -20.07
C ALA A 346 -6.11 18.35 -19.68
N LEU A 347 -6.98 18.12 -20.67
CA LEU A 347 -8.40 17.81 -20.43
C LEU A 347 -8.53 16.49 -19.65
N GLY A 348 -7.84 15.44 -20.10
CA GLY A 348 -7.88 14.14 -19.42
C GLY A 348 -7.36 14.20 -18.00
N LEU A 349 -6.27 14.94 -17.75
CA LEU A 349 -5.73 15.16 -16.42
C LEU A 349 -6.70 15.92 -15.53
N ALA A 350 -7.30 17.02 -16.03
CA ALA A 350 -8.28 17.82 -15.28
C ALA A 350 -9.50 16.97 -14.87
N VAL A 351 -10.04 16.20 -15.80
CA VAL A 351 -11.16 15.27 -15.50
C VAL A 351 -10.75 14.21 -14.50
N SER A 352 -9.50 13.67 -14.61
CA SER A 352 -8.98 12.67 -13.65
C SER A 352 -8.91 13.25 -12.24
N VAL A 353 -8.41 14.48 -12.07
CA VAL A 353 -8.34 15.14 -10.74
C VAL A 353 -9.73 15.28 -10.15
N ILE A 354 -10.69 15.79 -10.93
CA ILE A 354 -12.07 15.97 -10.47
C ILE A 354 -12.70 14.62 -10.04
N LEU A 355 -12.51 13.57 -10.84
CA LEU A 355 -13.05 12.24 -10.51
C LEU A 355 -12.40 11.64 -9.26
N VAL A 356 -11.11 11.80 -9.10
CA VAL A 356 -10.38 11.30 -7.92
C VAL A 356 -10.82 12.04 -6.66
N GLU A 357 -11.00 13.36 -6.72
CA GLU A 357 -11.52 14.16 -5.59
C GLU A 357 -12.97 13.78 -5.24
N LEU A 358 -13.83 13.60 -6.24
CA LEU A 358 -15.21 13.14 -6.03
C LEU A 358 -15.25 11.75 -5.37
N MET A 359 -14.39 10.84 -5.77
CA MET A 359 -14.28 9.51 -5.16
C MET A 359 -13.70 9.59 -3.74
N GLY A 360 -12.78 10.51 -3.47
CA GLY A 360 -12.25 10.78 -2.13
C GLY A 360 -13.31 11.29 -1.15
N ALA A 361 -14.35 11.96 -1.64
CA ALA A 361 -15.47 12.46 -0.83
C ALA A 361 -16.49 11.35 -0.44
N ILE A 362 -16.41 10.16 -1.03
CA ILE A 362 -17.31 9.04 -0.69
C ILE A 362 -16.87 8.43 0.65
N PRO A 363 -17.74 8.36 1.67
CA PRO A 363 -17.40 7.74 2.95
C PRO A 363 -17.23 6.22 2.76
N THR A 364 -15.98 5.77 2.64
CA THR A 364 -15.64 4.36 2.41
C THR A 364 -15.87 3.48 3.63
N ASP A 365 -15.99 4.06 4.83
CA ASP A 365 -16.21 3.34 6.09
C ASP A 365 -17.51 2.52 6.10
N LYS A 366 -18.49 2.92 5.29
CA LYS A 366 -19.76 2.18 5.13
C LYS A 366 -19.64 0.94 4.23
N TYR A 367 -18.59 0.87 3.41
CA TYR A 367 -18.41 -0.20 2.42
C TYR A 367 -17.08 -0.92 2.62
N LYS A 368 -17.09 -2.03 3.35
CA LYS A 368 -15.87 -2.81 3.69
C LYS A 368 -14.97 -3.12 2.48
N GLY A 369 -15.55 -3.38 1.30
CA GLY A 369 -14.80 -3.64 0.08
C GLY A 369 -14.05 -2.43 -0.47
N LEU A 370 -14.65 -1.24 -0.41
CA LEU A 370 -14.00 0.02 -0.81
C LEU A 370 -12.95 0.46 0.22
N ALA A 371 -13.22 0.25 1.50
CA ALA A 371 -12.29 0.56 2.58
C ALA A 371 -10.94 -0.17 2.43
N MET A 372 -10.95 -1.40 1.88
CA MET A 372 -9.73 -2.17 1.62
C MET A 372 -8.93 -1.66 0.40
N MET A 373 -9.58 -1.04 -0.57
CA MET A 373 -8.91 -0.55 -1.80
C MET A 373 -8.19 0.79 -1.60
N GLY A 374 -8.48 1.50 -0.50
CA GLY A 374 -7.99 2.86 -0.28
C GLY A 374 -8.64 3.87 -1.23
N HIS A 375 -8.44 5.16 -0.95
CA HIS A 375 -8.88 6.23 -1.86
C HIS A 375 -7.87 6.40 -3.00
N PRO A 376 -8.32 6.52 -4.26
CA PRO A 376 -7.41 6.81 -5.35
C PRO A 376 -6.68 8.13 -5.08
N THR A 377 -5.36 8.15 -5.28
CA THR A 377 -4.51 9.32 -4.99
C THR A 377 -3.64 9.64 -6.19
N ILE A 378 -3.60 10.93 -6.58
CA ILE A 378 -2.73 11.40 -7.66
C ILE A 378 -1.45 11.94 -7.02
N SER A 379 -0.35 11.18 -7.15
CA SER A 379 0.97 11.65 -6.73
C SER A 379 1.62 12.49 -7.85
N TRP A 380 2.56 13.37 -7.46
CA TRP A 380 3.35 14.14 -8.43
C TRP A 380 4.13 13.24 -9.41
N ARG A 381 4.48 12.01 -9.00
CA ARG A 381 5.14 11.00 -9.84
C ARG A 381 4.24 10.53 -10.98
N ILE A 382 2.94 10.31 -10.70
CA ILE A 382 1.95 9.94 -11.71
C ILE A 382 1.78 11.07 -12.70
N ALA A 383 1.67 12.32 -12.24
CA ALA A 383 1.56 13.49 -13.12
C ALA A 383 2.78 13.63 -14.03
N LEU A 384 4.00 13.52 -13.49
CA LEU A 384 5.24 13.56 -14.26
C LEU A 384 5.33 12.44 -15.31
N LEU A 385 5.03 11.21 -14.90
CA LEU A 385 5.03 10.05 -15.81
C LEU A 385 4.03 10.26 -16.95
N THR A 386 2.83 10.73 -16.64
CA THR A 386 1.78 11.00 -17.64
C THR A 386 2.23 12.09 -18.62
N ILE A 387 2.82 13.19 -18.13
CA ILE A 387 3.35 14.27 -18.97
C ILE A 387 4.48 13.75 -19.86
N ALA A 388 5.39 12.92 -19.33
CA ALA A 388 6.49 12.34 -20.11
C ALA A 388 5.97 11.42 -21.22
N VAL A 389 4.98 10.56 -20.92
CA VAL A 389 4.36 9.68 -21.93
C VAL A 389 3.59 10.49 -22.97
N LEU A 390 2.84 11.53 -22.57
CA LEU A 390 2.16 12.44 -23.48
C LEU A 390 3.14 13.17 -24.41
N ALA A 391 4.26 13.66 -23.89
CA ALA A 391 5.28 14.32 -24.69
C ALA A 391 5.90 13.36 -25.72
N LEU A 392 6.19 12.12 -25.31
CA LEU A 392 6.72 11.08 -26.18
C LEU A 392 5.72 10.73 -27.30
N VAL A 393 4.48 10.42 -26.92
CA VAL A 393 3.41 10.05 -27.86
C VAL A 393 3.11 11.21 -28.81
N GLY A 394 3.00 12.45 -28.32
CA GLY A 394 2.75 13.64 -29.14
C GLY A 394 3.88 13.89 -30.12
N THR A 395 5.13 13.73 -29.70
CA THR A 395 6.31 13.86 -30.59
C THR A 395 6.28 12.80 -31.68
N LEU A 396 6.04 11.53 -31.34
CA LEU A 396 5.96 10.44 -32.32
C LEU A 396 4.79 10.63 -33.27
N ALA A 397 3.62 11.00 -32.78
CA ALA A 397 2.42 11.23 -33.57
C ALA A 397 2.58 12.39 -34.57
N GLY A 398 3.32 13.44 -34.20
CA GLY A 398 3.63 14.57 -35.10
C GLY A 398 4.79 14.31 -36.02
N TYR A 399 5.80 13.55 -35.60
CA TYR A 399 7.05 13.36 -36.33
C TYR A 399 6.87 12.64 -37.67
N PHE A 400 6.13 11.52 -37.70
CA PHE A 400 5.95 10.73 -38.92
C PHE A 400 5.20 11.51 -40.03
N PRO A 401 4.07 12.18 -39.76
CA PRO A 401 3.40 13.05 -40.76
C PRO A 401 4.27 14.21 -41.19
N ALA A 402 5.00 14.86 -40.26
CA ALA A 402 5.87 15.97 -40.57
C ALA A 402 7.02 15.57 -41.51
N ARG A 403 7.64 14.40 -41.27
CA ARG A 403 8.68 13.85 -42.15
C ARG A 403 8.15 13.56 -43.57
N ARG A 404 6.93 13.00 -43.65
CA ARG A 404 6.29 12.73 -44.92
C ARG A 404 5.97 14.02 -45.70
N ALA A 405 5.54 15.08 -45.01
CA ALA A 405 5.32 16.40 -45.61
C ALA A 405 6.61 16.99 -46.22
N ALA A 406 7.74 16.83 -45.53
CA ALA A 406 9.04 17.32 -46.00
C ALA A 406 9.66 16.49 -47.14
N SER A 407 9.10 15.33 -47.47
CA SER A 407 9.54 14.47 -48.58
C SER A 407 8.69 14.62 -49.84
N ILE A 408 7.73 15.53 -49.87
CA ILE A 408 6.87 15.82 -51.02
C ILE A 408 7.74 16.43 -52.13
N ASN A 409 7.57 15.92 -53.37
CA ASN A 409 8.27 16.47 -54.55
C ASN A 409 7.51 17.70 -55.10
N PRO A 410 8.10 18.91 -55.07
CA PRO A 410 7.43 20.12 -55.57
C PRO A 410 6.99 20.03 -57.01
N ALA A 411 7.75 19.33 -57.86
CA ALA A 411 7.45 19.19 -59.28
C ALA A 411 6.20 18.36 -59.57
N GLU A 412 5.93 17.33 -58.72
CA GLU A 412 4.73 16.51 -58.86
C GLU A 412 3.46 17.21 -58.32
N THR A 413 3.60 18.01 -57.27
CA THR A 413 2.47 18.73 -56.66
C THR A 413 1.95 19.90 -57.50
N LEU A 414 2.77 20.43 -58.37
CA LEU A 414 2.39 21.52 -59.32
C LEU A 414 1.90 21.00 -60.65
N ARG A 415 2.05 19.70 -60.95
CA ARG A 415 1.69 19.06 -62.22
C ARG A 415 0.28 18.44 -62.22
N TYR A 416 -0.29 18.18 -61.06
CA TYR A 416 -1.67 17.69 -60.93
C TYR A 416 -2.64 18.89 -60.89
N GLU A 417 -3.27 19.20 -62.03
CA GLU A 417 -4.55 19.86 -62.13
C GLU A 417 -5.68 18.84 -61.98
#